data_053e36f9c0c44245797ac404e5943032
#
_entry.id   053e36f9c0c44245797ac404e5943032
#
_cell.length_a   1.000
_cell.length_b   1.000
_cell.length_c   1.000
_cell.angle_alpha   90.00
_cell.angle_beta   90.00
_cell.angle_gamma   90.00
#
_symmetry.space_group_name_H-M   'P 1'
#
loop_
_entity.id
_entity.type
_entity.pdbx_description
1 polymer ?
#
loop_
_entity_poly.entity_id
_entity_poly.type
_entity_poly.pdbx_seq_one_letter_code
_entity_poly.pdbx_strand_id
1 'polypeptide(L)'
;ANGELFLNLAGVGIEAEIAWKFMEQGKTGNRGMWPYFKIGAQTVFSYKPKTLQLDLDGTPCTLSPLTLVFANGRQYGSNFKIAPKANLSDGELDMVIVQDAPKWKLALAAPSFFTDNWRPFGITETTHAKHAVIRSPGDIVYHIDGEPRKTKDQLEITIQPGALNVLFPEK
;
A
#
# COMPACT_ATOMS: atom_id res chain seq x y z
N ALA A 1 10.78 4.37 -4.76
CA ALA A 1 10.87 4.22 -3.31
C ALA A 1 12.32 3.93 -2.92
N ASN A 2 12.94 4.80 -2.12
CA ASN A 2 14.37 4.70 -1.75
C ASN A 2 15.31 4.38 -2.93
N GLY A 3 15.08 5.01 -4.09
CA GLY A 3 15.86 4.82 -5.32
C GLY A 3 15.47 3.58 -6.14
N GLU A 4 14.62 2.68 -5.64
CA GLU A 4 14.04 1.61 -6.44
C GLU A 4 12.80 2.09 -7.19
N LEU A 5 12.67 1.70 -8.46
CA LEU A 5 11.52 2.04 -9.29
C LEU A 5 10.33 1.13 -8.99
N PHE A 6 9.14 1.70 -9.02
CA PHE A 6 7.89 0.96 -9.05
C PHE A 6 6.94 1.61 -10.07
N LEU A 7 6.02 0.85 -10.61
CA LEU A 7 5.12 1.31 -11.67
C LEU A 7 3.69 1.50 -11.17
N ASN A 8 3.28 0.70 -10.21
CA ASN A 8 1.88 0.60 -9.79
C ASN A 8 1.66 1.15 -8.38
N LEU A 9 2.21 0.51 -7.35
CA LEU A 9 1.89 0.81 -5.95
C LEU A 9 3.11 0.62 -5.05
N ALA A 10 3.27 1.52 -4.08
CA ALA A 10 4.14 1.32 -2.93
C ALA A 10 3.31 1.44 -1.65
N GLY A 11 3.53 0.57 -0.66
CA GLY A 11 2.72 0.57 0.54
C GLY A 11 3.44 0.18 1.82
N VAL A 12 2.95 0.74 2.94
CA VAL A 12 3.42 0.48 4.30
C VAL A 12 2.22 0.09 5.15
N GLY A 13 2.34 -0.96 5.94
CA GLY A 13 1.27 -1.37 6.83
C GLY A 13 1.01 -2.86 6.80
N ILE A 14 -0.23 -3.24 7.02
CA ILE A 14 -0.59 -4.65 7.19
C ILE A 14 -0.29 -5.49 5.94
N GLU A 15 -0.51 -4.94 4.73
CA GLU A 15 -0.27 -5.66 3.48
C GLU A 15 1.23 -5.91 3.26
N ALA A 16 2.09 -4.96 3.60
CA ALA A 16 3.53 -5.12 3.52
C ALA A 16 4.02 -6.18 4.51
N GLU A 17 3.47 -6.22 5.73
CA GLU A 17 3.77 -7.25 6.73
C GLU A 17 3.30 -8.65 6.27
N ILE A 18 2.14 -8.74 5.62
CA ILE A 18 1.66 -10.00 5.03
C ILE A 18 2.60 -10.47 3.93
N ALA A 19 2.98 -9.58 3.02
CA ALA A 19 3.90 -9.88 1.92
C ALA A 19 5.28 -10.33 2.46
N TRP A 20 5.79 -9.64 3.48
CA TRP A 20 7.05 -9.99 4.13
C TRP A 20 7.01 -11.40 4.76
N LYS A 21 6.00 -11.67 5.57
CA LYS A 21 5.83 -12.98 6.21
C LYS A 21 5.67 -14.10 5.18
N PHE A 22 4.94 -13.85 4.11
CA PHE A 22 4.75 -14.82 3.03
C PHE A 22 6.07 -15.11 2.30
N MET A 23 6.87 -14.07 2.03
CA MET A 23 8.20 -14.23 1.45
C MET A 23 9.11 -15.08 2.36
N GLU A 24 9.10 -14.81 3.67
CA GLU A 24 9.90 -15.58 4.63
C GLU A 24 9.48 -17.05 4.67
N GLN A 25 8.18 -17.35 4.68
CA GLN A 25 7.68 -18.73 4.60
C GLN A 25 7.99 -19.40 3.26
N GLY A 26 7.98 -18.65 2.17
CA GLY A 26 8.33 -19.16 0.84
C GLY A 26 9.76 -19.69 0.73
N LYS A 27 10.67 -19.22 1.59
CA LYS A 27 12.03 -19.77 1.74
C LYS A 27 12.04 -21.20 2.27
N THR A 28 10.96 -21.64 2.94
CA THR A 28 10.79 -23.01 3.47
C THR A 28 10.01 -23.95 2.54
N GLY A 29 9.72 -23.53 1.30
CA GLY A 29 9.18 -24.38 0.24
C GLY A 29 7.65 -24.41 0.08
N ASN A 30 6.89 -23.74 0.94
CA ASN A 30 5.41 -23.77 0.87
C ASN A 30 4.83 -22.49 0.23
N ARG A 31 4.65 -22.49 -1.10
CA ARG A 31 4.24 -21.33 -1.93
C ARG A 31 2.78 -21.39 -2.43
N GLY A 32 1.88 -22.03 -1.71
CA GLY A 32 0.47 -22.13 -2.11
C GLY A 32 -0.36 -20.89 -1.74
N MET A 33 -1.53 -20.73 -2.37
CA MET A 33 -2.49 -19.66 -2.01
C MET A 33 -3.05 -19.85 -0.59
N TRP A 34 -3.21 -21.08 -0.13
CA TRP A 34 -3.73 -21.38 1.21
C TRP A 34 -2.83 -20.83 2.35
N PRO A 35 -1.50 -21.02 2.35
CA PRO A 35 -0.60 -20.35 3.27
C PRO A 35 -0.74 -18.82 3.26
N TYR A 36 -0.91 -18.20 2.09
CA TYR A 36 -1.09 -16.76 1.96
C TYR A 36 -2.36 -16.28 2.70
N PHE A 37 -3.50 -16.95 2.50
CA PHE A 37 -4.74 -16.63 3.22
C PHE A 37 -4.61 -16.83 4.72
N LYS A 38 -3.93 -17.89 5.15
CA LYS A 38 -3.69 -18.16 6.57
C LYS A 38 -2.85 -17.06 7.22
N ILE A 39 -1.75 -16.67 6.58
CA ILE A 39 -0.88 -15.56 7.04
C ILE A 39 -1.69 -14.26 7.09
N GLY A 40 -2.45 -13.97 6.04
CA GLY A 40 -3.31 -12.79 5.97
C GLY A 40 -4.27 -12.73 7.14
N ALA A 41 -5.04 -13.80 7.38
CA ALA A 41 -5.98 -13.88 8.49
C ALA A 41 -5.29 -13.70 9.84
N GLN A 42 -4.21 -14.44 10.11
CA GLN A 42 -3.45 -14.32 11.36
C GLN A 42 -2.90 -12.90 11.56
N THR A 43 -2.39 -12.28 10.50
CA THR A 43 -1.83 -10.94 10.57
C THR A 43 -2.92 -9.90 10.85
N VAL A 44 -4.10 -10.01 10.24
CA VAL A 44 -5.24 -9.10 10.50
C VAL A 44 -5.63 -9.08 11.98
N PHE A 45 -5.57 -10.23 12.66
CA PHE A 45 -5.91 -10.28 14.08
C PHE A 45 -4.79 -9.82 15.01
N SER A 46 -3.54 -9.97 14.62
CA SER A 46 -2.37 -9.67 15.47
C SER A 46 -1.69 -8.34 15.17
N TYR A 47 -1.92 -7.76 13.99
CA TYR A 47 -1.27 -6.53 13.57
C TYR A 47 -1.75 -5.35 14.42
N LYS A 48 -0.77 -4.55 14.84
CA LYS A 48 -1.00 -3.24 15.49
C LYS A 48 -0.37 -2.17 14.63
N PRO A 49 -1.15 -1.17 14.20
CA PRO A 49 -0.62 -0.05 13.43
C PRO A 49 0.54 0.64 14.17
N LYS A 50 1.58 0.97 13.42
CA LYS A 50 2.70 1.77 13.91
C LYS A 50 2.40 3.25 13.70
N THR A 51 2.87 4.07 14.62
CA THR A 51 2.85 5.53 14.41
C THR A 51 3.95 5.89 13.41
N LEU A 52 3.53 6.54 12.33
CA LEU A 52 4.39 7.02 11.25
C LEU A 52 4.45 8.55 11.32
N GLN A 53 5.65 9.09 11.23
CA GLN A 53 5.88 10.50 10.99
C GLN A 53 6.08 10.69 9.49
N LEU A 54 5.24 11.51 8.86
CA LEU A 54 5.27 11.76 7.43
C LEU A 54 5.62 13.22 7.17
N ASP A 55 6.33 13.43 6.08
CA ASP A 55 6.45 14.72 5.41
C ASP A 55 5.89 14.52 4.01
N LEU A 56 4.82 15.25 3.69
CA LEU A 56 4.13 15.18 2.40
C LEU A 56 4.30 16.52 1.69
N ASP A 57 5.11 16.56 0.66
CA ASP A 57 5.41 17.76 -0.11
C ASP A 57 5.82 18.96 0.80
N GLY A 58 6.60 18.68 1.85
CA GLY A 58 7.03 19.67 2.85
C GLY A 58 6.05 19.91 4.00
N THR A 59 4.93 19.21 4.05
CA THR A 59 3.94 19.33 5.13
C THR A 59 4.05 18.14 6.09
N PRO A 60 4.48 18.37 7.35
CA PRO A 60 4.60 17.29 8.32
C PRO A 60 3.24 16.86 8.86
N CYS A 61 3.06 15.56 9.01
CA CYS A 61 1.90 14.97 9.70
C CYS A 61 2.28 13.68 10.43
N THR A 62 1.40 13.23 11.32
CA THR A 62 1.58 11.97 12.06
C THR A 62 0.34 11.12 11.92
N LEU A 63 0.50 9.87 11.52
CA LEU A 63 -0.59 8.92 11.28
C LEU A 63 -0.26 7.57 11.93
N SER A 64 -1.31 6.81 12.26
CA SER A 64 -1.20 5.41 12.68
C SER A 64 -2.16 4.55 11.87
N PRO A 65 -1.95 4.44 10.55
CA PRO A 65 -2.87 3.77 9.64
C PRO A 65 -2.76 2.25 9.76
N LEU A 66 -3.84 1.54 9.43
CA LEU A 66 -3.79 0.10 9.17
C LEU A 66 -2.90 -0.18 7.95
N THR A 67 -3.08 0.62 6.90
CA THR A 67 -2.22 0.65 5.72
C THR A 67 -2.16 2.04 5.10
N LEU A 68 -1.02 2.37 4.52
CA LEU A 68 -0.74 3.59 3.79
C LEU A 68 -0.18 3.22 2.41
N VAL A 69 -0.88 3.58 1.35
CA VAL A 69 -0.53 3.22 -0.02
C VAL A 69 -0.29 4.47 -0.85
N PHE A 70 0.78 4.49 -1.60
CA PHE A 70 1.08 5.47 -2.65
C PHE A 70 0.83 4.81 -3.99
N ALA A 71 -0.25 5.20 -4.63
CA ALA A 71 -0.77 4.57 -5.81
C ALA A 71 -0.54 5.45 -7.05
N ASN A 72 0.17 4.91 -8.03
CA ASN A 72 0.21 5.42 -9.39
C ASN A 72 -0.89 4.73 -10.23
N GLY A 73 -1.13 3.45 -9.97
CA GLY A 73 -2.21 2.66 -10.58
C GLY A 73 -3.39 2.42 -9.64
N ARG A 74 -4.51 1.97 -10.21
CA ARG A 74 -5.80 1.89 -9.52
C ARG A 74 -5.96 0.71 -8.58
N GLN A 75 -5.21 -0.37 -8.79
CA GLN A 75 -5.49 -1.65 -8.13
C GLN A 75 -4.24 -2.49 -7.91
N TYR A 76 -4.30 -3.32 -6.89
CA TYR A 76 -3.43 -4.49 -6.76
C TYR A 76 -3.79 -5.57 -7.79
N GLY A 77 -3.11 -6.69 -7.75
CA GLY A 77 -3.52 -7.90 -8.47
C GLY A 77 -4.94 -8.35 -8.10
N SER A 78 -5.54 -9.22 -8.92
CA SER A 78 -6.86 -9.82 -8.66
C SER A 78 -8.02 -8.82 -8.51
N ASN A 79 -7.97 -7.69 -9.19
CA ASN A 79 -9.02 -6.66 -9.19
C ASN A 79 -9.31 -6.01 -7.82
N PHE A 80 -8.34 -6.05 -6.89
CA PHE A 80 -8.45 -5.34 -5.63
C PHE A 80 -8.14 -3.84 -5.84
N LYS A 81 -9.17 -3.00 -5.86
CA LYS A 81 -9.11 -1.57 -6.17
C LYS A 81 -8.83 -0.76 -4.91
N ILE A 82 -7.59 -0.32 -4.72
CA ILE A 82 -7.21 0.51 -3.57
C ILE A 82 -7.34 2.01 -3.84
N ALA A 83 -7.06 2.43 -5.08
CA ALA A 83 -7.11 3.82 -5.54
C ALA A 83 -7.89 3.91 -6.87
N PRO A 84 -9.23 3.73 -6.88
CA PRO A 84 -10.00 3.61 -8.13
C PRO A 84 -9.98 4.86 -9.00
N LYS A 85 -9.56 6.01 -8.45
CA LYS A 85 -9.45 7.28 -9.18
C LYS A 85 -8.04 7.58 -9.67
N ALA A 86 -7.03 6.77 -9.29
CA ALA A 86 -5.65 6.99 -9.69
C ALA A 86 -5.49 7.08 -11.21
N ASN A 87 -4.61 7.96 -11.64
CA ASN A 87 -4.35 8.27 -13.03
C ASN A 87 -2.85 8.23 -13.32
N LEU A 88 -2.42 7.29 -14.15
CA LEU A 88 -1.01 7.05 -14.50
C LEU A 88 -0.30 8.23 -15.20
N SER A 89 -1.03 9.27 -15.62
CA SER A 89 -0.49 10.36 -16.44
C SER A 89 -0.65 11.76 -15.85
N ASP A 90 -1.14 11.91 -14.62
CA ASP A 90 -1.33 13.23 -13.99
C ASP A 90 -0.09 13.76 -13.25
N GLY A 91 0.91 12.90 -13.05
CA GLY A 91 2.16 13.25 -12.37
C GLY A 91 2.04 13.36 -10.85
N GLU A 92 1.05 12.69 -10.26
CA GLU A 92 0.81 12.62 -8.82
C GLU A 92 0.64 11.17 -8.38
N LEU A 93 0.81 10.91 -7.09
CA LEU A 93 0.48 9.64 -6.45
C LEU A 93 -0.76 9.84 -5.61
N ASP A 94 -1.76 8.96 -5.79
CA ASP A 94 -2.88 8.88 -4.87
C ASP A 94 -2.40 8.23 -3.56
N MET A 95 -2.32 9.02 -2.49
CA MET A 95 -2.02 8.52 -1.16
C MET A 95 -3.32 8.06 -0.50
N VAL A 96 -3.48 6.76 -0.34
CA VAL A 96 -4.65 6.15 0.31
C VAL A 96 -4.28 5.71 1.71
N ILE A 97 -5.01 6.24 2.68
CA ILE A 97 -4.89 5.90 4.09
C ILE A 97 -6.08 5.02 4.45
N VAL A 98 -5.82 3.80 4.88
CA VAL A 98 -6.85 2.93 5.48
C VAL A 98 -6.67 2.99 6.99
N GLN A 99 -7.67 3.53 7.67
CA GLN A 99 -7.67 3.66 9.14
C GLN A 99 -7.82 2.30 9.81
N ASP A 100 -7.20 2.13 10.97
CA ASP A 100 -7.52 0.99 11.83
C ASP A 100 -8.96 1.12 12.33
N ALA A 101 -9.66 0.00 12.32
CA ALA A 101 -11.06 -0.06 12.70
C ALA A 101 -11.40 -1.43 13.32
N PRO A 102 -12.50 -1.54 14.05
CA PRO A 102 -12.97 -2.82 14.55
C PRO A 102 -13.04 -3.85 13.43
N LYS A 103 -12.60 -5.09 13.70
CA LYS A 103 -12.44 -6.14 12.68
C LYS A 103 -13.73 -6.43 11.89
N TRP A 104 -14.90 -6.32 12.54
CA TRP A 104 -16.17 -6.45 11.85
C TRP A 104 -16.40 -5.36 10.77
N LYS A 105 -15.94 -4.11 11.05
CA LYS A 105 -16.05 -3.01 10.09
C LYS A 105 -15.11 -3.20 8.90
N LEU A 106 -13.89 -3.67 9.16
CA LEU A 106 -12.93 -4.04 8.11
C LEU A 106 -13.49 -5.18 7.23
N ALA A 107 -14.10 -6.20 7.83
CA ALA A 107 -14.71 -7.31 7.11
C ALA A 107 -15.89 -6.85 6.22
N LEU A 108 -16.74 -5.93 6.69
CA LEU A 108 -17.80 -5.36 5.90
C LEU A 108 -17.31 -4.45 4.77
N ALA A 109 -16.18 -3.77 4.97
CA ALA A 109 -15.58 -2.91 3.96
C ALA A 109 -14.85 -3.71 2.86
N ALA A 110 -14.30 -4.89 3.18
CA ALA A 110 -13.46 -5.66 2.27
C ALA A 110 -14.09 -5.93 0.88
N PRO A 111 -15.38 -6.31 0.75
CA PRO A 111 -15.98 -6.53 -0.57
C PRO A 111 -16.01 -5.27 -1.45
N SER A 112 -16.05 -4.07 -0.87
CA SER A 112 -16.11 -2.83 -1.64
C SER A 112 -14.85 -2.56 -2.47
N PHE A 113 -13.71 -3.11 -2.05
CA PHE A 113 -12.45 -3.00 -2.81
C PHE A 113 -12.46 -3.81 -4.12
N PHE A 114 -13.40 -4.71 -4.30
CA PHE A 114 -13.56 -5.53 -5.52
C PHE A 114 -14.65 -5.02 -6.47
N THR A 115 -15.28 -3.89 -6.13
CA THR A 115 -16.38 -3.33 -6.91
C THR A 115 -16.04 -1.93 -7.41
N ASP A 116 -16.75 -1.45 -8.45
CA ASP A 116 -16.64 -0.05 -8.91
C ASP A 116 -17.37 0.92 -7.97
N ASN A 117 -18.23 0.41 -7.10
CA ASN A 117 -18.91 1.17 -6.07
C ASN A 117 -18.11 1.19 -4.76
N TRP A 118 -16.90 1.77 -4.86
CA TRP A 118 -15.93 1.84 -3.78
C TRP A 118 -16.42 2.76 -2.64
N ARG A 119 -16.94 2.18 -1.58
CA ARG A 119 -17.40 2.88 -0.38
C ARG A 119 -16.94 2.13 0.88
N PRO A 120 -15.68 2.28 1.29
CA PRO A 120 -15.12 1.52 2.40
C PRO A 120 -15.58 2.04 3.78
N PHE A 121 -16.85 2.32 3.95
CA PHE A 121 -17.49 2.65 5.23
C PHE A 121 -16.78 3.75 6.04
N GLY A 122 -16.18 4.75 5.36
CA GLY A 122 -15.46 5.85 6.02
C GLY A 122 -14.21 5.42 6.77
N ILE A 123 -13.60 4.28 6.38
CA ILE A 123 -12.29 3.86 6.91
C ILE A 123 -11.12 4.24 6.00
N THR A 124 -11.40 4.87 4.86
CA THR A 124 -10.37 5.31 3.93
C THR A 124 -10.42 6.81 3.70
N GLU A 125 -9.26 7.39 3.59
CA GLU A 125 -9.02 8.76 3.16
C GLU A 125 -8.08 8.72 1.97
N THR A 126 -8.26 9.64 1.02
CA THR A 126 -7.38 9.76 -0.15
C THR A 126 -6.95 11.21 -0.30
N THR A 127 -5.67 11.42 -0.49
CA THR A 127 -5.07 12.69 -0.87
C THR A 127 -4.00 12.45 -1.93
N HIS A 128 -3.38 13.50 -2.46
CA HIS A 128 -2.32 13.37 -3.47
C HIS A 128 -0.99 13.82 -2.86
N ALA A 129 0.10 13.25 -3.36
CA ALA A 129 1.45 13.66 -3.03
C ALA A 129 2.38 13.43 -4.21
N LYS A 130 3.39 14.30 -4.36
CA LYS A 130 4.48 14.10 -5.33
C LYS A 130 5.73 13.54 -4.67
N HIS A 131 5.91 13.88 -3.41
CA HIS A 131 7.03 13.43 -2.59
C HIS A 131 6.55 13.13 -1.18
N ALA A 132 6.97 12.00 -0.63
CA ALA A 132 6.68 11.61 0.73
C ALA A 132 7.92 11.05 1.42
N VAL A 133 8.16 11.48 2.64
CA VAL A 133 9.17 10.88 3.52
C VAL A 133 8.47 10.32 4.74
N ILE A 134 8.64 9.03 4.98
CA ILE A 134 8.01 8.28 6.08
C ILE A 134 9.08 7.86 7.06
N ARG A 135 8.89 8.17 8.34
CA ARG A 135 9.76 7.74 9.44
C ARG A 135 8.96 6.99 10.48
N SER A 136 9.57 5.98 11.08
CA SER A 136 8.97 5.19 12.16
C SER A 136 10.05 4.76 13.15
N PRO A 137 9.76 4.62 14.43
CA PRO A 137 10.65 3.94 15.34
C PRO A 137 10.91 2.49 14.89
N GLY A 138 12.17 2.15 14.62
CA GLY A 138 12.60 0.84 14.14
C GLY A 138 12.35 0.60 12.65
N ASP A 139 12.36 -0.66 12.28
CA ASP A 139 12.27 -1.06 10.87
C ASP A 139 10.91 -0.74 10.25
N ILE A 140 10.96 -0.18 9.04
CA ILE A 140 9.80 0.01 8.17
C ILE A 140 9.75 -1.13 7.17
N VAL A 141 8.74 -1.98 7.27
CA VAL A 141 8.41 -2.97 6.25
C VAL A 141 7.48 -2.30 5.24
N TYR A 142 7.85 -2.36 3.97
CA TYR A 142 7.08 -1.78 2.87
C TYR A 142 7.09 -2.74 1.67
N HIS A 143 6.28 -2.48 0.69
CA HIS A 143 6.35 -3.17 -0.59
C HIS A 143 6.36 -2.19 -1.76
N ILE A 144 6.92 -2.62 -2.87
CA ILE A 144 6.82 -1.98 -4.18
C ILE A 144 6.30 -3.03 -5.17
N ASP A 145 5.18 -2.73 -5.84
CA ASP A 145 4.52 -3.62 -6.80
C ASP A 145 4.29 -5.06 -6.26
N GLY A 146 4.05 -5.18 -4.95
CA GLY A 146 3.83 -6.45 -4.25
C GLY A 146 5.10 -7.14 -3.74
N GLU A 147 6.29 -6.66 -4.09
CA GLU A 147 7.56 -7.18 -3.63
C GLU A 147 7.95 -6.56 -2.29
N PRO A 148 8.06 -7.34 -1.19
CA PRO A 148 8.35 -6.79 0.13
C PRO A 148 9.80 -6.32 0.24
N ARG A 149 9.97 -5.24 0.98
CA ARG A 149 11.24 -4.57 1.28
C ARG A 149 11.29 -4.17 2.74
N LYS A 150 12.45 -3.78 3.20
CA LYS A 150 12.68 -3.30 4.56
C LYS A 150 13.72 -2.20 4.59
N THR A 151 13.46 -1.15 5.35
CA THR A 151 14.43 -0.08 5.62
C THR A 151 14.46 0.24 7.11
N LYS A 152 15.56 0.83 7.60
CA LYS A 152 15.70 1.13 9.03
C LYS A 152 15.28 2.54 9.40
N ASP A 153 15.64 3.53 8.62
CA ASP A 153 15.56 4.92 9.08
C ASP A 153 14.37 5.64 8.49
N GLN A 154 14.22 5.57 7.18
CA GLN A 154 13.15 6.23 6.46
C GLN A 154 12.82 5.51 5.16
N LEU A 155 11.62 5.75 4.69
CA LEU A 155 11.17 5.41 3.36
C LEU A 155 10.84 6.71 2.63
N GLU A 156 11.51 6.96 1.52
CA GLU A 156 11.27 8.09 0.64
C GLU A 156 10.56 7.59 -0.62
N ILE A 157 9.47 8.25 -0.99
CA ILE A 157 8.67 7.94 -2.19
C ILE A 157 8.53 9.21 -3.00
N THR A 158 8.86 9.13 -4.29
CA THR A 158 8.78 10.28 -5.21
C THR A 158 8.23 9.83 -6.55
N ILE A 159 7.28 10.58 -7.11
CA ILE A 159 6.82 10.38 -8.49
C ILE A 159 7.87 10.94 -9.46
N GLN A 160 8.04 10.26 -10.60
CA GLN A 160 8.83 10.75 -11.74
C GLN A 160 7.91 10.88 -12.95
N PRO A 161 7.28 12.03 -13.15
CA PRO A 161 6.32 12.22 -14.25
C PRO A 161 6.98 12.00 -15.61
N GLY A 162 6.28 11.29 -16.51
CA GLY A 162 6.75 11.07 -17.88
C GLY A 162 7.98 10.18 -18.02
N ALA A 163 8.40 9.47 -16.95
CA ALA A 163 9.59 8.64 -16.97
C ALA A 163 9.48 7.38 -17.84
N LEU A 164 8.25 6.94 -18.14
CA LEU A 164 7.99 5.74 -18.93
C LEU A 164 7.05 6.05 -20.10
N ASN A 165 7.48 5.71 -21.33
CA ASN A 165 6.63 5.73 -22.51
C ASN A 165 5.97 4.37 -22.70
N VAL A 166 4.65 4.34 -22.71
CA VAL A 166 3.86 3.12 -22.89
C VAL A 166 3.12 3.19 -24.22
N LEU A 167 3.24 2.12 -25.02
CA LEU A 167 2.49 1.97 -26.26
C LEU A 167 1.11 1.39 -25.95
N PHE A 168 0.07 2.10 -26.37
CA PHE A 168 -1.30 1.60 -26.33
C PHE A 168 -1.75 1.21 -27.72
N PRO A 169 -2.50 0.11 -27.88
CA PRO A 169 -3.14 -0.19 -29.16
C PRO A 169 -4.14 0.93 -29.47
N GLU A 170 -4.10 1.45 -30.68
CA GLU A 170 -5.16 2.34 -31.19
C GLU A 170 -6.48 1.57 -31.18
N LYS A 171 -7.55 2.20 -30.70
CA LYS A 171 -8.89 1.62 -30.68
C LYS A 171 -9.52 1.65 -32.06
#